data_1e58df729dffa668f5e998a8dad505d4
#
_entry.id   1e58df729dffa668f5e998a8dad505d4
#
_cell.length_a   1.000
_cell.length_b   1.000
_cell.length_c   1.000
_cell.angle_alpha   90.00
_cell.angle_beta   90.00
_cell.angle_gamma   90.00
#
_symmetry.space_group_name_H-M   'P 1'
#
loop_
_entity.id
_entity.type
_entity.pdbx_description
1 polymer ?
#
loop_
_entity_poly.entity_id
_entity_poly.type
_entity_poly.pdbx_seq_one_letter_code
_entity_poly.pdbx_strand_id
1 'polypeptide(L)'
;MKASPPKPARRGRPARSPQQAEASRGLIVEAARRLFVAEGYEGVSMRKIAALAQCSPAALYTLFPSKRHLLRGIWEELFSELLLQLEQAYGSHAGPDRVEAICLAFVDFWLQRQDDYRAIFMIEDRLQGEQDRYFVDSAQVMSRMAVLRRSISEAQQRGELRAGNPEDIQNVLLCGIQGIAANLIGMPEFPWGDPDRLKQATIRALISGLR
;
A
#
# COMPACT_ATOMS: atom_id res chain seq x y z
N MET A 1 44.21 47.75 -26.24
CA MET A 1 43.24 47.04 -25.38
C MET A 1 42.71 45.83 -26.13
N LYS A 2 43.11 44.59 -25.76
CA LYS A 2 42.61 43.36 -26.37
C LYS A 2 41.45 42.89 -25.49
N ALA A 3 40.23 42.82 -26.05
CA ALA A 3 39.05 42.29 -25.39
C ALA A 3 39.20 40.79 -25.20
N SER A 4 38.99 40.28 -23.99
CA SER A 4 38.97 38.85 -23.68
C SER A 4 37.72 38.18 -24.30
N PRO A 5 37.84 36.97 -24.82
CA PRO A 5 36.70 36.24 -25.40
C PRO A 5 35.66 35.88 -24.34
N PRO A 6 34.37 35.84 -24.70
CA PRO A 6 33.30 35.47 -23.75
C PRO A 6 33.42 34.00 -23.31
N LYS A 7 33.25 33.74 -22.00
CA LYS A 7 33.21 32.40 -21.44
C LYS A 7 32.06 31.60 -22.08
N PRO A 8 32.31 30.32 -22.47
CA PRO A 8 31.25 29.48 -23.00
C PRO A 8 30.17 29.25 -21.95
N ALA A 9 28.92 29.41 -22.37
CA ALA A 9 27.76 29.12 -21.53
C ALA A 9 27.80 27.66 -21.08
N ARG A 10 27.73 27.41 -19.77
CA ARG A 10 27.58 26.05 -19.22
C ARG A 10 26.30 25.43 -19.79
N ARG A 11 26.41 24.46 -20.68
CA ARG A 11 25.30 23.64 -21.13
C ARG A 11 24.69 22.98 -19.90
N GLY A 12 23.46 23.34 -19.54
CA GLY A 12 22.69 22.67 -18.51
C GLY A 12 22.58 21.17 -18.82
N ARG A 13 22.57 20.34 -17.78
CA ARG A 13 22.38 18.88 -17.92
C ARG A 13 21.05 18.66 -18.67
N PRO A 14 21.02 17.82 -19.74
CA PRO A 14 19.79 17.56 -20.47
C PRO A 14 18.68 17.08 -19.51
N ALA A 15 17.44 17.52 -19.78
CA ALA A 15 16.28 17.08 -19.00
C ALA A 15 16.18 15.55 -19.08
N ARG A 16 15.93 14.91 -17.93
CA ARG A 16 15.73 13.44 -17.87
C ARG A 16 14.52 13.06 -18.71
N SER A 17 14.60 11.95 -19.44
CA SER A 17 13.42 11.40 -20.11
C SER A 17 12.36 10.94 -19.07
N PRO A 18 11.07 10.90 -19.41
CA PRO A 18 10.02 10.40 -18.51
C PRO A 18 10.36 9.01 -17.94
N GLN A 19 10.93 8.11 -18.73
CA GLN A 19 11.35 6.78 -18.31
C GLN A 19 12.51 6.82 -17.29
N GLN A 20 13.47 7.73 -17.47
CA GLN A 20 14.57 7.91 -16.51
C GLN A 20 14.08 8.53 -15.20
N ALA A 21 13.06 9.39 -15.26
CA ALA A 21 12.44 9.95 -14.07
C ALA A 21 11.69 8.88 -13.28
N GLU A 22 10.95 8.01 -13.96
CA GLU A 22 10.21 6.91 -13.33
C GLU A 22 11.15 5.87 -12.71
N ALA A 23 12.20 5.45 -13.43
CA ALA A 23 13.22 4.57 -12.88
C ALA A 23 13.90 5.16 -11.63
N SER A 24 14.19 6.47 -11.64
CA SER A 24 14.75 7.15 -10.46
C SER A 24 13.76 7.19 -9.30
N ARG A 25 12.47 7.36 -9.59
CA ARG A 25 11.39 7.35 -8.60
C ARG A 25 11.34 5.99 -7.89
N GLY A 26 11.31 4.89 -8.64
CA GLY A 26 11.28 3.53 -8.08
C GLY A 26 12.50 3.23 -7.20
N LEU A 27 13.71 3.61 -7.63
CA LEU A 27 14.92 3.42 -6.80
C LEU A 27 14.85 4.20 -5.47
N ILE A 28 14.28 5.40 -5.48
CA ILE A 28 14.12 6.22 -4.27
C ILE A 28 13.07 5.60 -3.34
N VAL A 29 11.94 5.15 -3.87
CA VAL A 29 10.87 4.50 -3.09
C VAL A 29 11.39 3.23 -2.44
N GLU A 30 12.10 2.37 -3.18
CA GLU A 30 12.69 1.14 -2.65
C GLU A 30 13.76 1.42 -1.57
N ALA A 31 14.60 2.43 -1.75
CA ALA A 31 15.56 2.85 -0.74
C ALA A 31 14.87 3.35 0.55
N ALA A 32 13.79 4.12 0.40
CA ALA A 32 12.99 4.60 1.52
C ALA A 32 12.31 3.43 2.26
N ARG A 33 11.72 2.49 1.53
CA ARG A 33 11.09 1.29 2.07
C ARG A 33 12.05 0.48 2.94
N ARG A 34 13.24 0.17 2.41
CA ARG A 34 14.28 -0.56 3.17
C ARG A 34 14.68 0.14 4.45
N LEU A 35 14.86 1.46 4.40
CA LEU A 35 15.23 2.23 5.58
C LEU A 35 14.09 2.31 6.59
N PHE A 36 12.84 2.51 6.17
CA PHE A 36 11.70 2.54 7.08
C PHE A 36 11.48 1.21 7.78
N VAL A 37 11.68 0.10 7.09
CA VAL A 37 11.64 -1.24 7.69
C VAL A 37 12.77 -1.44 8.70
N ALA A 38 14.01 -1.04 8.36
CA ALA A 38 15.18 -1.30 9.17
C ALA A 38 15.31 -0.37 10.40
N GLU A 39 14.96 0.91 10.26
CA GLU A 39 15.22 1.95 11.26
C GLU A 39 13.95 2.62 11.78
N GLY A 40 12.78 2.23 11.28
CA GLY A 40 11.50 2.90 11.55
C GLY A 40 11.38 4.26 10.84
N TYR A 41 10.15 4.75 10.74
CA TYR A 41 9.88 6.01 10.03
C TYR A 41 10.61 7.21 10.64
N GLU A 42 10.61 7.34 11.97
CA GLU A 42 11.24 8.48 12.66
C GLU A 42 12.78 8.47 12.57
N GLY A 43 13.42 7.29 12.58
CA GLY A 43 14.87 7.13 12.51
C GLY A 43 15.49 7.51 11.17
N VAL A 44 14.66 7.67 10.11
CA VAL A 44 15.12 7.87 8.74
C VAL A 44 15.06 9.35 8.33
N SER A 45 16.14 9.85 7.71
CA SER A 45 16.18 11.18 7.12
C SER A 45 16.19 11.12 5.59
N MET A 46 15.69 12.20 4.94
CA MET A 46 15.74 12.35 3.49
C MET A 46 17.18 12.26 2.92
N ARG A 47 18.19 12.68 3.71
CA ARG A 47 19.60 12.55 3.33
C ARG A 47 20.07 11.10 3.30
N LYS A 48 19.66 10.26 4.28
CA LYS A 48 19.96 8.82 4.28
C LYS A 48 19.35 8.14 3.06
N ILE A 49 18.10 8.48 2.74
CA ILE A 49 17.39 7.94 1.57
C ILE A 49 18.12 8.34 0.28
N ALA A 50 18.50 9.62 0.12
CA ALA A 50 19.23 10.07 -1.06
C ALA A 50 20.58 9.33 -1.22
N ALA A 51 21.29 9.11 -0.12
CA ALA A 51 22.56 8.38 -0.13
C ALA A 51 22.36 6.91 -0.56
N LEU A 52 21.37 6.21 -0.01
CA LEU A 52 21.07 4.82 -0.37
C LEU A 52 20.57 4.70 -1.82
N ALA A 53 19.74 5.63 -2.28
CA ALA A 53 19.24 5.69 -3.66
C ALA A 53 20.28 6.23 -4.67
N GLN A 54 21.49 6.56 -4.21
CA GLN A 54 22.58 7.12 -5.03
C GLN A 54 22.15 8.35 -5.83
N CYS A 55 21.33 9.22 -5.25
CA CYS A 55 20.89 10.45 -5.86
C CYS A 55 21.28 11.68 -5.02
N SER A 56 21.26 12.87 -5.65
CA SER A 56 21.46 14.10 -4.89
C SER A 56 20.22 14.42 -4.04
N PRO A 57 20.39 15.05 -2.86
CA PRO A 57 19.26 15.52 -2.07
C PRO A 57 18.30 16.43 -2.87
N ALA A 58 18.85 17.30 -3.72
CA ALA A 58 18.03 18.17 -4.58
C ALA A 58 17.15 17.38 -5.55
N ALA A 59 17.68 16.30 -6.16
CA ALA A 59 16.91 15.43 -7.04
C ALA A 59 15.82 14.67 -6.26
N LEU A 60 16.12 14.24 -5.03
CA LEU A 60 15.14 13.61 -4.17
C LEU A 60 13.99 14.56 -3.84
N TYR A 61 14.28 15.77 -3.35
CA TYR A 61 13.25 16.75 -3.00
C TYR A 61 12.41 17.23 -4.19
N THR A 62 12.95 17.16 -5.41
CA THR A 62 12.18 17.45 -6.63
C THR A 62 11.10 16.41 -6.88
N LEU A 63 11.37 15.13 -6.56
CA LEU A 63 10.44 14.02 -6.78
C LEU A 63 9.53 13.78 -5.56
N PHE A 64 10.07 13.96 -4.37
CA PHE A 64 9.39 13.72 -3.10
C PHE A 64 9.67 14.86 -2.13
N PRO A 65 8.74 15.80 -1.97
CA PRO A 65 8.92 16.98 -1.10
C PRO A 65 9.16 16.66 0.38
N SER A 66 8.72 15.48 0.85
CA SER A 66 8.88 15.06 2.25
C SER A 66 8.95 13.54 2.40
N LYS A 67 9.32 13.05 3.61
CA LYS A 67 9.23 11.63 3.97
C LYS A 67 7.83 11.05 3.75
N ARG A 68 6.81 11.85 4.01
CA ARG A 68 5.41 11.44 3.86
C ARG A 68 5.03 11.18 2.40
N HIS A 69 5.56 11.97 1.46
CA HIS A 69 5.38 11.70 0.03
C HIS A 69 6.08 10.39 -0.41
N LEU A 70 7.19 10.04 0.24
CA LEU A 70 7.85 8.74 0.03
C LEU A 70 7.03 7.60 0.60
N LEU A 71 6.52 7.74 1.81
CA LEU A 71 5.62 6.75 2.43
C LEU A 71 4.38 6.51 1.55
N ARG A 72 3.80 7.58 1.01
CA ARG A 72 2.71 7.49 0.04
C ARG A 72 3.13 6.72 -1.22
N GLY A 73 4.33 6.95 -1.75
CA GLY A 73 4.86 6.23 -2.92
C GLY A 73 4.99 4.72 -2.66
N ILE A 74 5.55 4.33 -1.51
CA ILE A 74 5.64 2.93 -1.07
C ILE A 74 4.24 2.31 -1.00
N TRP A 75 3.30 3.04 -0.44
CA TRP A 75 1.93 2.62 -0.26
C TRP A 75 1.23 2.38 -1.61
N GLU A 76 1.39 3.31 -2.56
CA GLU A 76 0.83 3.20 -3.90
C GLU A 76 1.34 1.95 -4.65
N GLU A 77 2.62 1.60 -4.50
CA GLU A 77 3.20 0.39 -5.07
C GLU A 77 2.61 -0.87 -4.44
N LEU A 78 2.65 -0.98 -3.11
CA LEU A 78 2.14 -2.16 -2.38
C LEU A 78 0.65 -2.38 -2.59
N PHE A 79 -0.14 -1.30 -2.61
CA PHE A 79 -1.56 -1.42 -2.91
C PHE A 79 -1.84 -1.81 -4.36
N SER A 80 -1.00 -1.40 -5.30
CA SER A 80 -1.12 -1.85 -6.69
C SER A 80 -0.89 -3.37 -6.81
N GLU A 81 0.10 -3.91 -6.08
CA GLU A 81 0.36 -5.35 -6.01
C GLU A 81 -0.79 -6.09 -5.31
N LEU A 82 -1.26 -5.59 -4.16
CA LEU A 82 -2.41 -6.15 -3.46
C LEU A 82 -3.62 -6.27 -4.37
N LEU A 83 -3.94 -5.19 -5.09
CA LEU A 83 -5.10 -5.16 -5.97
C LEU A 83 -5.01 -6.14 -7.13
N LEU A 84 -3.82 -6.36 -7.68
CA LEU A 84 -3.60 -7.41 -8.67
C LEU A 84 -3.88 -8.80 -8.07
N GLN A 85 -3.44 -9.06 -6.85
CA GLN A 85 -3.71 -10.33 -6.17
C GLN A 85 -5.20 -10.54 -5.87
N LEU A 86 -5.91 -9.47 -5.45
CA LEU A 86 -7.36 -9.55 -5.23
C LEU A 86 -8.14 -9.77 -6.53
N GLU A 87 -7.77 -9.14 -7.64
CA GLU A 87 -8.38 -9.39 -8.95
C GLU A 87 -8.09 -10.81 -9.46
N GLN A 88 -6.91 -11.37 -9.20
CA GLN A 88 -6.61 -12.77 -9.49
C GLN A 88 -7.49 -13.72 -8.67
N ALA A 89 -7.66 -13.46 -7.38
CA ALA A 89 -8.55 -14.24 -6.52
C ALA A 89 -10.00 -14.17 -7.01
N TYR A 90 -10.46 -12.98 -7.42
CA TYR A 90 -11.78 -12.80 -8.02
C TYR A 90 -11.95 -13.62 -9.31
N GLY A 91 -10.96 -13.61 -10.20
CA GLY A 91 -11.01 -14.33 -11.48
C GLY A 91 -10.89 -15.84 -11.36
N SER A 92 -10.21 -16.33 -10.32
CA SER A 92 -9.93 -17.76 -10.11
C SER A 92 -11.05 -18.48 -9.34
N HIS A 93 -12.02 -17.76 -8.75
CA HIS A 93 -13.09 -18.32 -7.95
C HIS A 93 -14.45 -17.85 -8.45
N ALA A 94 -15.48 -18.67 -8.22
CA ALA A 94 -16.85 -18.36 -8.62
C ALA A 94 -17.82 -18.66 -7.47
N GLY A 95 -19.03 -18.13 -7.58
CA GLY A 95 -20.10 -18.41 -6.61
C GLY A 95 -19.75 -17.96 -5.19
N PRO A 96 -20.19 -18.74 -4.17
CA PRO A 96 -20.08 -18.37 -2.76
C PRO A 96 -18.63 -18.28 -2.26
N ASP A 97 -17.68 -18.96 -2.92
CA ASP A 97 -16.29 -19.01 -2.48
C ASP A 97 -15.49 -17.76 -2.86
N ARG A 98 -16.02 -16.94 -3.78
CA ARG A 98 -15.30 -15.76 -4.29
C ARG A 98 -15.01 -14.70 -3.23
N VAL A 99 -15.98 -14.39 -2.39
CA VAL A 99 -15.81 -13.41 -1.30
C VAL A 99 -14.80 -13.90 -0.28
N GLU A 100 -14.87 -15.20 0.10
CA GLU A 100 -13.91 -15.84 0.99
C GLU A 100 -12.48 -15.79 0.40
N ALA A 101 -12.33 -16.14 -0.87
CA ALA A 101 -11.04 -16.15 -1.57
C ALA A 101 -10.39 -14.75 -1.62
N ILE A 102 -11.16 -13.70 -1.88
CA ILE A 102 -10.67 -12.32 -1.87
C ILE A 102 -10.23 -11.92 -0.46
N CYS A 103 -11.00 -12.25 0.56
CA CYS A 103 -10.64 -11.96 1.95
C CYS A 103 -9.37 -12.72 2.38
N LEU A 104 -9.23 -13.98 2.02
CA LEU A 104 -8.02 -14.76 2.27
C LEU A 104 -6.81 -14.16 1.55
N ALA A 105 -6.94 -13.81 0.26
CA ALA A 105 -5.88 -13.20 -0.52
C ALA A 105 -5.39 -11.89 0.09
N PHE A 106 -6.27 -11.07 0.66
CA PHE A 106 -5.90 -9.85 1.38
C PHE A 106 -5.03 -10.16 2.61
N VAL A 107 -5.47 -11.09 3.45
CA VAL A 107 -4.72 -11.45 4.66
C VAL A 107 -3.37 -12.06 4.30
N ASP A 108 -3.34 -12.99 3.35
CA ASP A 108 -2.12 -13.66 2.89
C ASP A 108 -1.10 -12.67 2.31
N PHE A 109 -1.56 -11.67 1.56
CA PHE A 109 -0.69 -10.62 1.05
C PHE A 109 0.08 -9.93 2.16
N TRP A 110 -0.60 -9.54 3.23
CA TRP A 110 0.03 -8.83 4.34
C TRP A 110 0.86 -9.75 5.25
N LEU A 111 0.43 -10.98 5.46
CA LEU A 111 1.22 -11.96 6.22
C LEU A 111 2.56 -12.31 5.55
N GLN A 112 2.61 -12.27 4.22
CA GLN A 112 3.84 -12.45 3.44
C GLN A 112 4.73 -11.20 3.43
N ARG A 113 4.19 -10.04 3.81
CA ARG A 113 4.87 -8.73 3.78
C ARG A 113 4.75 -8.00 5.13
N GLN A 114 5.06 -8.73 6.21
CA GLN A 114 4.86 -8.22 7.57
C GLN A 114 5.61 -6.92 7.85
N ASP A 115 6.84 -6.79 7.34
CA ASP A 115 7.65 -5.59 7.55
C ASP A 115 7.07 -4.38 6.82
N ASP A 116 6.55 -4.58 5.62
CA ASP A 116 5.84 -3.53 4.89
C ASP A 116 4.54 -3.13 5.60
N TYR A 117 3.82 -4.11 6.14
CA TYR A 117 2.64 -3.85 6.95
C TYR A 117 2.97 -2.98 8.16
N ARG A 118 4.04 -3.34 8.91
CA ARG A 118 4.51 -2.53 10.05
C ARG A 118 4.92 -1.14 9.64
N ALA A 119 5.67 -1.01 8.54
CA ALA A 119 6.14 0.27 8.04
C ALA A 119 5.02 1.20 7.55
N ILE A 120 3.84 0.66 7.22
CA ILE A 120 2.71 1.43 6.71
C ILE A 120 1.64 1.68 7.78
N PHE A 121 1.23 0.63 8.50
CA PHE A 121 0.06 0.68 9.37
C PHE A 121 0.39 0.85 10.85
N MET A 122 1.64 0.60 11.26
CA MET A 122 2.07 0.69 12.66
C MET A 122 2.94 1.92 12.94
N ILE A 123 2.93 2.90 12.05
CA ILE A 123 3.62 4.17 12.26
C ILE A 123 2.71 5.10 13.06
N GLU A 124 3.22 5.71 14.11
CA GLU A 124 2.61 6.87 14.75
C GLU A 124 2.81 8.10 13.86
N ASP A 125 1.99 8.25 12.82
CA ASP A 125 2.03 9.42 11.95
C ASP A 125 0.90 10.39 12.34
N ARG A 126 1.28 11.53 12.89
CA ARG A 126 0.33 12.61 13.21
C ARG A 126 0.14 13.51 12.02
N LEU A 127 -1.12 13.74 11.62
CA LEU A 127 -1.48 14.73 10.61
C LEU A 127 -0.86 16.10 10.97
N GLN A 128 0.00 16.63 10.07
CA GLN A 128 0.66 17.91 10.28
C GLN A 128 -0.10 19.10 9.68
N GLY A 129 -1.28 18.88 9.06
CA GLY A 129 -2.12 19.93 8.48
C GLY A 129 -3.32 19.40 7.70
N GLU A 130 -4.30 20.26 7.41
CA GLU A 130 -5.52 19.90 6.66
C GLU A 130 -5.26 19.41 5.22
N GLN A 131 -4.13 19.79 4.62
CA GLN A 131 -3.74 19.34 3.27
C GLN A 131 -2.96 18.03 3.28
N ASP A 132 -2.64 17.52 4.46
CA ASP A 132 -1.87 16.32 4.68
C ASP A 132 -2.81 15.11 4.77
N ARG A 133 -3.68 14.98 3.76
CA ARG A 133 -4.67 13.92 3.71
C ARG A 133 -4.01 12.56 3.56
N TYR A 134 -4.57 11.60 4.25
CA TYR A 134 -4.14 10.21 4.23
C TYR A 134 -4.24 9.64 2.80
N PHE A 135 -3.43 8.64 2.48
CA PHE A 135 -3.36 7.95 1.19
C PHE A 135 -4.70 7.45 0.63
N VAL A 136 -5.74 7.33 1.47
CA VAL A 136 -7.10 6.91 1.07
C VAL A 136 -7.77 7.88 0.09
N ASP A 137 -7.25 9.09 -0.06
CA ASP A 137 -7.77 10.07 -1.04
C ASP A 137 -7.39 9.78 -2.50
N SER A 138 -6.62 8.74 -2.77
CA SER A 138 -6.38 8.32 -4.14
C SER A 138 -7.64 7.68 -4.71
N ALA A 139 -8.34 8.41 -5.59
CA ALA A 139 -9.51 7.90 -6.32
C ALA A 139 -9.20 6.58 -7.06
N GLN A 140 -7.94 6.37 -7.45
CA GLN A 140 -7.47 5.13 -8.06
C GLN A 140 -7.47 3.96 -7.09
N VAL A 141 -7.03 4.15 -5.85
CA VAL A 141 -7.03 3.10 -4.82
C VAL A 141 -8.46 2.74 -4.45
N MET A 142 -9.31 3.74 -4.22
CA MET A 142 -10.72 3.51 -3.88
C MET A 142 -11.49 2.81 -5.01
N SER A 143 -11.23 3.17 -6.28
CA SER A 143 -11.87 2.49 -7.42
C SER A 143 -11.45 1.03 -7.56
N ARG A 144 -10.22 0.72 -7.19
CA ARG A 144 -9.68 -0.65 -7.27
C ARG A 144 -10.08 -1.53 -6.09
N MET A 145 -10.36 -0.95 -4.90
CA MET A 145 -11.02 -1.69 -3.81
C MET A 145 -12.45 -2.13 -4.17
N ALA A 146 -12.95 -1.70 -5.33
CA ALA A 146 -14.25 -2.12 -5.86
C ALA A 146 -14.37 -3.62 -6.14
N VAL A 147 -13.26 -4.39 -6.25
CA VAL A 147 -13.31 -5.83 -6.49
C VAL A 147 -14.07 -6.58 -5.38
N LEU A 148 -13.80 -6.25 -4.13
CA LEU A 148 -14.53 -6.86 -3.00
C LEU A 148 -16.00 -6.45 -3.01
N ARG A 149 -16.30 -5.15 -3.23
CA ARG A 149 -17.67 -4.65 -3.31
C ARG A 149 -18.45 -5.27 -4.48
N ARG A 150 -17.81 -5.41 -5.65
CA ARG A 150 -18.40 -6.10 -6.81
C ARG A 150 -18.76 -7.55 -6.46
N SER A 151 -17.84 -8.27 -5.83
CA SER A 151 -18.04 -9.64 -5.38
C SER A 151 -19.18 -9.76 -4.38
N ILE A 152 -19.30 -8.82 -3.43
CA ILE A 152 -20.40 -8.75 -2.47
C ILE A 152 -21.74 -8.51 -3.19
N SER A 153 -21.80 -7.54 -4.11
CA SER A 153 -23.03 -7.25 -4.87
C SER A 153 -23.50 -8.46 -5.68
N GLU A 154 -22.56 -9.17 -6.31
CA GLU A 154 -22.89 -10.41 -7.04
C GLU A 154 -23.39 -11.52 -6.11
N ALA A 155 -22.78 -11.66 -4.92
CA ALA A 155 -23.24 -12.64 -3.92
C ALA A 155 -24.64 -12.32 -3.38
N GLN A 156 -24.96 -11.03 -3.20
CA GLN A 156 -26.31 -10.57 -2.84
C GLN A 156 -27.34 -10.89 -3.95
N GLN A 157 -26.98 -10.66 -5.21
CA GLN A 157 -27.84 -10.97 -6.35
C GLN A 157 -28.17 -12.47 -6.45
N ARG A 158 -27.24 -13.33 -6.01
CA ARG A 158 -27.43 -14.79 -5.95
C ARG A 158 -28.10 -15.28 -4.66
N GLY A 159 -28.40 -14.38 -3.71
CA GLY A 159 -28.99 -14.74 -2.42
C GLY A 159 -28.01 -15.43 -1.46
N GLU A 160 -26.72 -15.33 -1.68
CA GLU A 160 -25.64 -15.90 -0.85
C GLU A 160 -25.31 -15.01 0.35
N LEU A 161 -25.51 -13.71 0.22
CA LEU A 161 -25.39 -12.71 1.28
C LEU A 161 -26.71 -11.95 1.44
N ARG A 162 -26.95 -11.48 2.67
CA ARG A 162 -28.14 -10.70 2.98
C ARG A 162 -28.22 -9.43 2.11
N ALA A 163 -29.45 -9.02 1.82
CA ALA A 163 -29.70 -7.73 1.16
C ALA A 163 -29.25 -6.55 2.04
N GLY A 164 -28.85 -5.47 1.41
CA GLY A 164 -28.40 -4.25 2.08
C GLY A 164 -27.37 -3.49 1.25
N ASN A 165 -26.79 -2.43 1.82
CA ASN A 165 -25.74 -1.68 1.16
C ASN A 165 -24.45 -2.53 1.06
N PRO A 166 -23.92 -2.82 -0.14
CA PRO A 166 -22.71 -3.58 -0.30
C PRO A 166 -21.48 -2.95 0.39
N GLU A 167 -21.48 -1.63 0.53
CA GLU A 167 -20.40 -0.90 1.20
C GLU A 167 -20.34 -1.18 2.71
N ASP A 168 -21.51 -1.31 3.36
CA ASP A 168 -21.57 -1.67 4.79
C ASP A 168 -21.00 -3.08 5.03
N ILE A 169 -21.35 -4.02 4.15
CA ILE A 169 -20.82 -5.39 4.19
C ILE A 169 -19.31 -5.38 3.92
N GLN A 170 -18.87 -4.61 2.93
CA GLN A 170 -17.44 -4.43 2.63
C GLN A 170 -16.68 -3.92 3.86
N ASN A 171 -17.21 -2.93 4.56
CA ASN A 171 -16.56 -2.34 5.73
C ASN A 171 -16.46 -3.34 6.89
N VAL A 172 -17.48 -4.17 7.11
CA VAL A 172 -17.44 -5.27 8.09
C VAL A 172 -16.34 -6.27 7.74
N LEU A 173 -16.27 -6.71 6.49
CA LEU A 173 -15.24 -7.64 6.03
C LEU A 173 -13.84 -7.03 6.10
N LEU A 174 -13.65 -5.79 5.64
CA LEU A 174 -12.37 -5.08 5.73
C LEU A 174 -11.89 -4.92 7.17
N CYS A 175 -12.78 -4.55 8.10
CA CYS A 175 -12.44 -4.45 9.50
C CYS A 175 -11.97 -5.82 10.06
N GLY A 176 -12.66 -6.90 9.70
CA GLY A 176 -12.29 -8.25 10.14
C GLY A 176 -10.95 -8.72 9.57
N ILE A 177 -10.76 -8.64 8.24
CA ILE A 177 -9.51 -9.10 7.61
C ILE A 177 -8.31 -8.24 7.98
N GLN A 178 -8.51 -6.93 8.14
CA GLN A 178 -7.48 -6.03 8.66
C GLN A 178 -7.14 -6.37 10.12
N GLY A 179 -8.15 -6.69 10.93
CA GLY A 179 -7.96 -7.13 12.31
C GLY A 179 -7.15 -8.43 12.42
N ILE A 180 -7.37 -9.40 11.53
CA ILE A 180 -6.55 -10.62 11.47
C ILE A 180 -5.08 -10.26 11.19
N ALA A 181 -4.83 -9.48 10.14
CA ALA A 181 -3.48 -9.07 9.77
C ALA A 181 -2.80 -8.28 10.90
N ALA A 182 -3.51 -7.29 11.48
CA ALA A 182 -3.01 -6.47 12.58
C ALA A 182 -2.60 -7.29 13.80
N ASN A 183 -3.42 -8.26 14.20
CA ASN A 183 -3.15 -9.10 15.36
C ASN A 183 -1.98 -10.05 15.12
N LEU A 184 -1.97 -10.78 14.00
CA LEU A 184 -0.93 -11.76 13.71
C LEU A 184 0.44 -11.11 13.46
N ILE A 185 0.47 -9.90 12.90
CA ILE A 185 1.71 -9.16 12.62
C ILE A 185 2.16 -8.33 13.82
N GLY A 186 1.23 -7.74 14.55
CA GLY A 186 1.51 -6.80 15.64
C GLY A 186 1.78 -7.47 16.99
N MET A 187 1.26 -8.66 17.20
CA MET A 187 1.41 -9.43 18.44
C MET A 187 1.83 -10.87 18.15
N PRO A 188 3.02 -11.09 17.54
CA PRO A 188 3.45 -12.42 17.11
C PRO A 188 3.69 -13.39 18.29
N GLU A 189 3.97 -12.87 19.48
CA GLU A 189 4.20 -13.66 20.71
C GLU A 189 2.90 -14.14 21.38
N PHE A 190 1.73 -13.65 20.97
CA PHE A 190 0.46 -14.14 21.51
C PHE A 190 0.17 -15.54 20.93
N PRO A 191 -0.35 -16.49 21.75
CA PRO A 191 -0.58 -17.87 21.30
C PRO A 191 -1.82 -17.99 20.41
N TRP A 192 -1.77 -17.42 19.22
CA TRP A 192 -2.87 -17.44 18.23
C TRP A 192 -3.20 -18.82 17.69
N GLY A 193 -2.33 -19.83 17.93
CA GLY A 193 -2.43 -21.14 17.32
C GLY A 193 -1.96 -21.12 15.85
N ASP A 194 -2.57 -21.97 15.03
CA ASP A 194 -2.27 -22.02 13.60
C ASP A 194 -2.88 -20.83 12.86
N PRO A 195 -2.06 -19.93 12.27
CA PRO A 195 -2.54 -18.73 11.57
C PRO A 195 -3.46 -19.06 10.38
N ASP A 196 -3.22 -20.17 9.66
CA ASP A 196 -4.04 -20.55 8.51
C ASP A 196 -5.43 -21.00 8.95
N ARG A 197 -5.52 -21.76 10.01
CA ARG A 197 -6.81 -22.15 10.60
C ARG A 197 -7.56 -20.96 11.17
N LEU A 198 -6.84 -20.05 11.88
CA LEU A 198 -7.45 -18.87 12.47
C LEU A 198 -8.05 -17.94 11.41
N LYS A 199 -7.28 -17.60 10.36
CA LYS A 199 -7.78 -16.71 9.30
C LYS A 199 -9.00 -17.29 8.58
N GLN A 200 -8.96 -18.60 8.24
CA GLN A 200 -10.09 -19.27 7.59
C GLN A 200 -11.34 -19.30 8.48
N ALA A 201 -11.19 -19.68 9.75
CA ALA A 201 -12.30 -19.74 10.69
C ALA A 201 -12.93 -18.36 10.91
N THR A 202 -12.11 -17.32 11.08
CA THR A 202 -12.58 -15.95 11.29
C THR A 202 -13.31 -15.41 10.06
N ILE A 203 -12.75 -15.57 8.85
CA ILE A 203 -13.37 -15.11 7.61
C ILE A 203 -14.70 -15.82 7.36
N ARG A 204 -14.75 -17.15 7.55
CA ARG A 204 -15.99 -17.92 7.43
C ARG A 204 -17.05 -17.50 8.44
N ALA A 205 -16.66 -17.25 9.68
CA ALA A 205 -17.59 -16.76 10.70
C ALA A 205 -18.17 -15.37 10.33
N LEU A 206 -17.34 -14.46 9.82
CA LEU A 206 -17.79 -13.15 9.32
C LEU A 206 -18.79 -13.30 8.16
N ILE A 207 -18.44 -14.09 7.13
CA ILE A 207 -19.31 -14.32 5.97
C ILE A 207 -20.60 -14.99 6.39
N SER A 208 -20.54 -15.99 7.29
CA SER A 208 -21.74 -16.66 7.81
C SER A 208 -22.70 -15.71 8.53
N GLY A 209 -22.17 -14.75 9.29
CA GLY A 209 -22.97 -13.70 9.95
C GLY A 209 -23.59 -12.67 9.00
N LEU A 210 -23.18 -12.70 7.72
CA LEU A 210 -23.66 -11.78 6.67
C LEU A 210 -24.63 -12.46 5.67
N ARG A 211 -24.97 -13.72 5.89
CA ARG A 211 -25.97 -14.47 5.10
C ARG A 211 -27.40 -14.19 5.47
#